data_ea7c87325b187e9488072ad2dd7a53e1
#
_entry.id   ea7c87325b187e9488072ad2dd7a53e1
#
_cell.length_a   1.000
_cell.length_b   1.000
_cell.length_c   1.000
_cell.angle_alpha   90.00
_cell.angle_beta   90.00
_cell.angle_gamma   90.00
#
_symmetry.space_group_name_H-M   'P 1'
#
loop_
_entity.id
_entity.type
_entity.pdbx_description
1 polymer ?
#
loop_
_entity_poly.entity_id
_entity_poly.type
_entity_poly.pdbx_seq_one_letter_code
_entity_poly.pdbx_strand_id
1 'polypeptide(L)'
;MYKQLEQQITVTHNDLIIVNRRFGQRANLTIEQIDLLRTLNEYHRLSQYDLTMKVGKEQSIVSRWIKKLVQLGYVVSHQSHQDLRCKELEVTDKSRILINQINEARQELIEARCERLSETDVKQLYDLLAKLNKKSFVI
;
A
#
# COMPACT_ATOMS: atom_id res chain seq x y z
N MET A 1 2.12 -4.44 28.88
CA MET A 1 1.63 -5.36 27.82
C MET A 1 1.40 -4.65 26.48
N TYR A 2 0.62 -3.59 26.45
CA TYR A 2 0.30 -2.94 25.16
C TYR A 2 1.51 -2.27 24.50
N LYS A 3 2.46 -1.76 25.28
CA LYS A 3 3.72 -1.21 24.78
C LYS A 3 4.51 -2.30 24.04
N GLN A 4 4.62 -3.47 24.64
CA GLN A 4 5.34 -4.58 24.04
C GLN A 4 4.64 -5.09 22.78
N LEU A 5 3.31 -5.15 22.79
CA LEU A 5 2.52 -5.53 21.61
C LEU A 5 2.77 -4.55 20.48
N GLU A 6 2.69 -3.24 20.73
CA GLU A 6 2.97 -2.21 19.73
C GLU A 6 4.38 -2.38 19.17
N GLN A 7 5.38 -2.62 20.01
CA GLN A 7 6.75 -2.82 19.58
C GLN A 7 6.89 -4.02 18.63
N GLN A 8 6.22 -5.14 18.91
CA GLN A 8 6.24 -6.31 18.03
C GLN A 8 5.58 -6.02 16.69
N ILE A 9 4.46 -5.31 16.69
CA ILE A 9 3.80 -4.89 15.45
C ILE A 9 4.73 -3.99 14.63
N THR A 10 5.41 -3.05 15.30
CA THR A 10 6.34 -2.12 14.65
C THR A 10 7.52 -2.87 14.02
N VAL A 11 8.07 -3.88 14.68
CA VAL A 11 9.16 -4.69 14.11
C VAL A 11 8.72 -5.31 12.80
N THR A 12 7.56 -5.97 12.78
CA THR A 12 7.04 -6.60 11.57
C THR A 12 6.76 -5.59 10.47
N HIS A 13 6.15 -4.47 10.84
CA HIS A 13 5.86 -3.38 9.90
C HIS A 13 7.15 -2.85 9.25
N ASN A 14 8.18 -2.59 10.05
CA ASN A 14 9.44 -2.06 9.54
C ASN A 14 10.12 -3.04 8.58
N ASP A 15 10.06 -4.33 8.86
CA ASP A 15 10.62 -5.34 7.97
C ASP A 15 9.89 -5.39 6.63
N LEU A 16 8.57 -5.25 6.65
CA LEU A 16 7.77 -5.18 5.43
C LEU A 16 8.08 -3.90 4.62
N ILE A 17 8.29 -2.78 5.29
CA ILE A 17 8.67 -1.51 4.65
C ILE A 17 10.02 -1.62 3.95
N ILE A 18 10.96 -2.39 4.48
CA ILE A 18 12.25 -2.62 3.83
C ILE A 18 12.06 -3.24 2.44
N VAL A 19 11.11 -4.17 2.32
CA VAL A 19 10.78 -4.77 1.01
C VAL A 19 10.30 -3.69 0.04
N ASN A 20 9.36 -2.85 0.47
CA ASN A 20 8.85 -1.75 -0.35
C ASN A 20 9.97 -0.82 -0.79
N ARG A 21 10.88 -0.48 0.15
CA ARG A 21 12.01 0.41 -0.14
C ARG A 21 12.95 -0.16 -1.20
N ARG A 22 13.26 -1.45 -1.13
CA ARG A 22 14.16 -2.11 -2.10
C ARG A 22 13.58 -2.06 -3.52
N PHE A 23 12.29 -2.37 -3.67
CA PHE A 23 11.64 -2.29 -4.97
C PHE A 23 11.51 -0.83 -5.44
N GLY A 24 11.22 0.09 -4.52
CA GLY A 24 11.16 1.51 -4.83
C GLY A 24 12.50 2.05 -5.35
N GLN A 25 13.61 1.68 -4.73
CA GLN A 25 14.95 2.09 -5.17
C GLN A 25 15.23 1.64 -6.60
N ARG A 26 14.87 0.40 -6.95
CA ARG A 26 15.04 -0.12 -8.31
C ARG A 26 14.18 0.61 -9.33
N ALA A 27 12.99 1.03 -8.93
CA ALA A 27 12.03 1.73 -9.79
C ALA A 27 12.19 3.26 -9.74
N ASN A 28 13.13 3.77 -8.94
CA ASN A 28 13.30 5.20 -8.67
C ASN A 28 12.03 5.84 -8.09
N LEU A 29 11.40 5.14 -7.17
CA LEU A 29 10.21 5.58 -6.44
C LEU A 29 10.48 5.60 -4.95
N THR A 30 9.88 6.56 -4.25
CA THR A 30 9.92 6.62 -2.79
C THR A 30 8.93 5.60 -2.20
N ILE A 31 9.08 5.33 -0.89
CA ILE A 31 8.15 4.46 -0.16
C ILE A 31 6.73 5.00 -0.25
N GLU A 32 6.58 6.32 -0.12
CA GLU A 32 5.27 6.99 -0.18
C GLU A 32 4.63 6.83 -1.55
N GLN A 33 5.41 6.91 -2.62
CA GLN A 33 4.91 6.69 -3.98
C GLN A 33 4.50 5.23 -4.20
N ILE A 34 5.25 4.29 -3.65
CA ILE A 34 4.88 2.87 -3.66
C ILE A 34 3.56 2.66 -2.90
N ASP A 35 3.40 3.26 -1.73
CA ASP A 35 2.18 3.16 -0.95
C ASP A 35 0.97 3.75 -1.70
N LEU A 36 1.18 4.86 -2.39
CA LEU A 36 0.15 5.47 -3.22
C LEU A 36 -0.29 4.50 -4.34
N LEU A 37 0.66 3.88 -5.03
CA LEU A 37 0.36 2.91 -6.08
C LEU A 37 -0.39 1.69 -5.53
N ARG A 38 0.05 1.17 -4.38
CA ARG A 38 -0.60 0.02 -3.74
C ARG A 38 -2.03 0.37 -3.31
N THR A 39 -2.24 1.57 -2.78
CA THR A 39 -3.58 2.05 -2.42
C THR A 39 -4.47 2.16 -3.66
N LEU A 40 -3.97 2.80 -4.71
CA LEU A 40 -4.74 2.95 -5.94
C LEU A 40 -5.08 1.59 -6.58
N ASN A 41 -4.16 0.62 -6.49
CA ASN A 41 -4.37 -0.71 -7.05
C ASN A 41 -5.50 -1.50 -6.36
N GLU A 42 -5.85 -1.15 -5.14
CA GLU A 42 -6.98 -1.79 -4.44
C GLU A 42 -8.33 -1.38 -5.02
N TYR A 43 -8.37 -0.31 -5.81
CA TYR A 43 -9.58 0.24 -6.41
C TYR A 43 -9.44 0.20 -7.93
N HIS A 44 -10.56 0.09 -8.63
CA HIS A 44 -10.53 0.10 -10.09
C HIS A 44 -10.13 1.50 -10.59
N ARG A 45 -10.81 2.51 -10.11
CA ARG A 45 -10.53 3.92 -10.40
C ARG A 45 -10.85 4.77 -9.18
N LEU A 46 -10.04 5.79 -8.95
CA LEU A 46 -10.29 6.80 -7.91
C LEU A 46 -10.05 8.19 -8.47
N SER A 47 -10.86 9.14 -8.02
CA SER A 47 -10.53 10.55 -8.22
C SER A 47 -9.26 10.90 -7.44
N GLN A 48 -8.58 11.95 -7.86
CA GLN A 48 -7.41 12.44 -7.12
C GLN A 48 -7.78 12.83 -5.69
N TYR A 49 -8.96 13.42 -5.50
CA TYR A 49 -9.45 13.79 -4.18
C TYR A 49 -9.59 12.55 -3.28
N ASP A 50 -10.26 11.51 -3.76
CA ASP A 50 -10.46 10.29 -2.96
C ASP A 50 -9.13 9.61 -2.65
N LEU A 51 -8.21 9.56 -3.61
CA LEU A 51 -6.88 9.00 -3.39
C LEU A 51 -6.12 9.81 -2.33
N THR A 52 -6.18 11.13 -2.40
CA THR A 52 -5.55 12.03 -1.42
C THR A 52 -6.07 11.76 -0.02
N MET A 53 -7.39 11.59 0.13
CA MET A 53 -8.00 11.29 1.42
C MET A 53 -7.53 9.94 1.95
N LYS A 54 -7.41 8.92 1.09
CA LYS A 54 -7.00 7.57 1.50
C LYS A 54 -5.54 7.49 1.90
N VAL A 55 -4.65 8.21 1.24
CA VAL A 55 -3.22 8.20 1.59
C VAL A 55 -2.89 9.14 2.76
N GLY A 56 -3.79 10.06 3.11
CA GLY A 56 -3.63 10.92 4.29
C GLY A 56 -2.52 11.95 4.18
N LYS A 57 -2.17 12.38 2.96
CA LYS A 57 -1.15 13.38 2.70
C LYS A 57 -1.79 14.64 2.13
N GLU A 58 -1.03 15.75 2.13
CA GLU A 58 -1.50 17.01 1.56
C GLU A 58 -1.73 16.88 0.05
N GLN A 59 -2.77 17.56 -0.43
CA GLN A 59 -3.18 17.51 -1.83
C GLN A 59 -2.05 17.93 -2.79
N SER A 60 -1.29 18.96 -2.42
CA SER A 60 -0.18 19.44 -3.25
C SER A 60 0.92 18.39 -3.41
N ILE A 61 1.21 17.64 -2.35
CA ILE A 61 2.20 16.56 -2.36
C ILE A 61 1.71 15.40 -3.24
N VAL A 62 0.47 14.97 -3.04
CA VAL A 62 -0.13 13.87 -3.81
C VAL A 62 -0.20 14.25 -5.29
N SER A 63 -0.57 15.48 -5.60
CA SER A 63 -0.61 15.98 -6.97
C SER A 63 0.75 15.86 -7.67
N ARG A 64 1.85 16.22 -6.98
CA ARG A 64 3.20 16.07 -7.52
C ARG A 64 3.58 14.62 -7.75
N TRP A 65 3.25 13.74 -6.80
CA TRP A 65 3.53 12.31 -6.94
C TRP A 65 2.78 11.71 -8.12
N ILE A 66 1.50 12.03 -8.27
CA ILE A 66 0.69 11.56 -9.38
C ILE A 66 1.29 12.00 -10.70
N LYS A 67 1.70 13.27 -10.80
CA LYS A 67 2.30 13.81 -12.01
C LYS A 67 3.55 13.02 -12.41
N LYS A 68 4.42 12.73 -11.43
CA LYS A 68 5.61 11.92 -11.65
C LYS A 68 5.24 10.50 -12.08
N LEU A 69 4.28 9.88 -11.40
CA LEU A 69 3.86 8.51 -11.69
C LEU A 69 3.22 8.39 -13.07
N VAL A 70 2.49 9.40 -13.52
CA VAL A 70 1.97 9.46 -14.88
C VAL A 70 3.11 9.54 -15.89
N GLN A 71 4.10 10.41 -15.65
CA GLN A 71 5.26 10.56 -16.53
C GLN A 71 6.07 9.26 -16.64
N LEU A 72 6.17 8.52 -15.55
CA LEU A 72 6.92 7.26 -15.52
C LEU A 72 6.10 6.05 -16.02
N GLY A 73 4.83 6.26 -16.34
CA GLY A 73 3.97 5.19 -16.86
C GLY A 73 3.37 4.27 -15.82
N TYR A 74 3.33 4.69 -14.56
CA TYR A 74 2.71 3.90 -13.48
C TYR A 74 1.25 4.20 -13.25
N VAL A 75 0.79 5.38 -13.64
CA VAL A 75 -0.59 5.84 -13.46
C VAL A 75 -1.09 6.40 -14.78
N VAL A 76 -2.35 6.15 -15.09
CA VAL A 76 -3.05 6.76 -16.20
C VAL A 76 -4.24 7.54 -15.64
N SER A 77 -4.49 8.70 -16.25
CA SER A 77 -5.60 9.57 -15.87
C SER A 77 -6.68 9.50 -16.94
N HIS A 78 -7.90 9.24 -16.50
CA HIS A 78 -9.08 9.19 -17.37
C HIS A 78 -10.02 10.35 -17.06
N GLN A 79 -10.69 10.84 -18.07
CA GLN A 79 -11.75 11.81 -17.86
C GLN A 79 -12.95 11.11 -17.23
N SER A 80 -13.51 11.68 -16.14
CA SER A 80 -14.72 11.13 -15.56
C SER A 80 -15.91 11.29 -16.48
N HIS A 81 -16.70 10.23 -16.65
CA HIS A 81 -17.94 10.28 -17.42
C HIS A 81 -19.06 11.00 -16.66
N GLN A 82 -18.97 11.03 -15.34
CA GLN A 82 -19.98 11.65 -14.46
C GLN A 82 -19.77 13.15 -14.30
N ASP A 83 -18.52 13.59 -14.22
CA ASP A 83 -18.16 14.99 -14.10
C ASP A 83 -16.90 15.28 -14.93
N LEU A 84 -17.08 16.03 -16.02
CA LEU A 84 -15.99 16.34 -16.96
C LEU A 84 -14.89 17.21 -16.32
N ARG A 85 -15.13 17.80 -15.16
CA ARG A 85 -14.12 18.57 -14.42
C ARG A 85 -13.24 17.69 -13.56
N CYS A 86 -13.63 16.43 -13.35
CA CYS A 86 -12.89 15.48 -12.51
C CYS A 86 -12.18 14.47 -13.38
N LYS A 87 -11.00 14.06 -12.91
CA LYS A 87 -10.24 12.97 -13.52
C LYS A 87 -10.20 11.79 -12.57
N GLU A 88 -10.25 10.60 -13.16
CA GLU A 88 -10.11 9.35 -12.42
C GLU A 88 -8.75 8.73 -12.72
N LEU A 89 -8.12 8.22 -11.70
CA LEU A 89 -6.79 7.64 -11.76
C LEU A 89 -6.87 6.12 -11.72
N GLU A 90 -6.01 5.47 -12.48
CA GLU A 90 -5.92 4.02 -12.55
C GLU A 90 -4.45 3.62 -12.66
N VAL A 91 -4.08 2.51 -12.02
CA VAL A 91 -2.74 1.94 -12.20
C VAL A 91 -2.63 1.28 -13.57
N THR A 92 -1.43 1.31 -14.14
CA THR A 92 -1.13 0.65 -15.42
C THR A 92 -0.70 -0.79 -15.19
N ASP A 93 -0.58 -1.57 -16.26
CA ASP A 93 -0.05 -2.92 -16.20
C ASP A 93 1.38 -2.94 -15.64
N LYS A 94 2.19 -1.94 -15.98
CA LYS A 94 3.54 -1.76 -15.40
C LYS A 94 3.49 -1.70 -13.87
N SER A 95 2.53 -0.96 -13.33
CA SER A 95 2.32 -0.87 -11.87
C SER A 95 1.86 -2.19 -11.29
N ARG A 96 0.94 -2.89 -11.95
CA ARG A 96 0.44 -4.17 -11.45
C ARG A 96 1.55 -5.20 -11.33
N ILE A 97 2.46 -5.24 -12.32
CA ILE A 97 3.63 -6.12 -12.28
C ILE A 97 4.52 -5.78 -11.08
N LEU A 98 4.84 -4.50 -10.88
CA LEU A 98 5.65 -4.05 -9.74
C LEU A 98 4.97 -4.39 -8.41
N ILE A 99 3.69 -4.08 -8.28
CA ILE A 99 2.93 -4.32 -7.04
C ILE A 99 2.86 -5.82 -6.74
N ASN A 100 2.65 -6.67 -7.75
CA ASN A 100 2.63 -8.11 -7.57
C ASN A 100 3.98 -8.64 -7.08
N GLN A 101 5.08 -8.14 -7.63
CA GLN A 101 6.43 -8.49 -7.18
C GLN A 101 6.66 -8.10 -5.71
N ILE A 102 6.22 -6.91 -5.34
CA ILE A 102 6.30 -6.43 -3.95
C ILE A 102 5.46 -7.32 -3.03
N ASN A 103 4.24 -7.63 -3.43
CA ASN A 103 3.34 -8.45 -2.61
C ASN A 103 3.89 -9.87 -2.41
N GLU A 104 4.44 -10.47 -3.46
CA GLU A 104 5.07 -11.78 -3.37
C GLU A 104 6.27 -11.75 -2.41
N ALA A 105 7.14 -10.76 -2.53
CA ALA A 105 8.30 -10.62 -1.65
C ALA A 105 7.88 -10.40 -0.19
N ARG A 106 6.81 -9.64 0.06
CA ARG A 106 6.27 -9.43 1.40
C ARG A 106 5.69 -10.73 1.98
N GLN A 107 4.97 -11.50 1.17
CA GLN A 107 4.43 -12.80 1.58
C GLN A 107 5.54 -13.78 1.91
N GLU A 108 6.58 -13.84 1.11
CA GLU A 108 7.76 -14.69 1.35
C GLU A 108 8.45 -14.32 2.66
N LEU A 109 8.55 -13.03 2.97
CA LEU A 109 9.11 -12.57 4.24
C LEU A 109 8.28 -13.08 5.42
N ILE A 110 6.97 -12.93 5.36
CA ILE A 110 6.08 -13.40 6.42
C ILE A 110 6.15 -14.91 6.55
N GLU A 111 6.14 -15.64 5.43
CA GLU A 111 6.27 -17.10 5.45
C GLU A 111 7.55 -17.54 6.15
N ALA A 112 8.67 -16.91 5.83
CA ALA A 112 9.95 -17.21 6.47
C ALA A 112 9.93 -16.91 7.98
N ARG A 113 9.25 -15.82 8.38
CA ARG A 113 9.12 -15.45 9.80
C ARG A 113 8.21 -16.40 10.57
N CYS A 114 7.31 -17.08 9.89
CA CYS A 114 6.42 -18.07 10.48
C CYS A 114 7.05 -19.45 10.64
N GLU A 115 8.31 -19.61 10.33
CA GLU A 115 9.02 -20.91 10.39
C GLU A 115 8.86 -21.61 11.74
N ARG A 116 8.83 -20.85 12.83
CA ARG A 116 8.68 -21.38 14.19
C ARG A 116 7.24 -21.52 14.66
N LEU A 117 6.29 -21.19 13.81
CA LEU A 117 4.87 -21.25 14.14
C LEU A 117 4.25 -22.45 13.48
N SER A 118 3.32 -23.11 14.18
CA SER A 118 2.47 -24.14 13.59
C SER A 118 1.40 -23.52 12.68
N GLU A 119 0.76 -24.32 11.85
CA GLU A 119 -0.38 -23.84 11.06
C GLU A 119 -1.49 -23.27 11.94
N THR A 120 -1.73 -23.91 13.10
CA THR A 120 -2.70 -23.42 14.10
C THR A 120 -2.28 -22.04 14.62
N ASP A 121 -1.00 -21.85 14.96
CA ASP A 121 -0.49 -20.57 15.41
C ASP A 121 -0.69 -19.47 14.37
N VAL A 122 -0.38 -19.77 13.12
CA VAL A 122 -0.55 -18.81 12.00
C VAL A 122 -2.02 -18.41 11.86
N LYS A 123 -2.92 -19.39 11.92
CA LYS A 123 -4.36 -19.13 11.84
C LYS A 123 -4.86 -18.27 12.99
N GLN A 124 -4.41 -18.58 14.21
CA GLN A 124 -4.75 -17.78 15.39
C GLN A 124 -4.23 -16.36 15.30
N LEU A 125 -2.98 -16.19 14.85
CA LEU A 125 -2.39 -14.87 14.65
C LEU A 125 -3.18 -14.07 13.63
N TYR A 126 -3.55 -14.69 12.51
CA TYR A 126 -4.38 -14.05 11.50
C TYR A 126 -5.72 -13.59 12.09
N ASP A 127 -6.41 -14.47 12.82
CA ASP A 127 -7.71 -14.14 13.41
C ASP A 127 -7.61 -13.00 14.42
N LEU A 128 -6.54 -12.98 15.23
CA LEU A 128 -6.32 -11.94 16.22
C LEU A 128 -5.99 -10.59 15.55
N LEU A 129 -5.15 -10.60 14.53
CA LEU A 129 -4.81 -9.40 13.78
C LEU A 129 -6.05 -8.86 13.03
N ALA A 130 -6.89 -9.74 12.49
CA ALA A 130 -8.12 -9.32 11.83
C ALA A 130 -9.05 -8.61 12.81
N LYS A 131 -9.15 -9.11 14.06
CA LYS A 131 -9.91 -8.42 15.12
C LYS A 131 -9.27 -7.09 15.49
N LEU A 132 -7.96 -7.06 15.65
CA LEU A 132 -7.21 -5.85 15.99
C LEU A 132 -7.43 -4.76 14.95
N ASN A 133 -7.43 -5.13 13.68
CA ASN A 133 -7.52 -4.20 12.55
C ASN A 133 -8.94 -3.82 12.19
N LYS A 134 -9.94 -4.42 12.84
CA LYS A 134 -11.32 -4.00 12.68
C LYS A 134 -11.51 -2.67 13.39
N LYS A 135 -11.67 -1.61 12.61
CA LYS A 135 -11.78 -0.25 13.16
C LYS A 135 -13.14 -0.08 13.83
N SER A 136 -13.16 -0.12 15.16
CA SER A 136 -14.36 0.10 15.95
C SER A 136 -14.46 1.53 16.48
N PHE A 137 -13.37 2.29 16.43
CA PHE A 137 -13.35 3.72 16.78
C PHE A 137 -12.29 4.44 15.93
N VAL A 138 -12.45 5.75 15.82
CA VAL A 138 -11.54 6.61 15.08
C VAL A 138 -10.87 7.57 16.05
N ILE A 139 -9.55 7.68 15.93
CA ILE A 139 -8.77 8.63 16.71
C ILE A 139 -8.78 10.00 16.01
#